data_d956f70c5574730733ca6b09deb58e9b
#
_entry.id   d956f70c5574730733ca6b09deb58e9b
#
_cell.length_a   1.000
_cell.length_b   1.000
_cell.length_c   1.000
_cell.angle_alpha   90.00
_cell.angle_beta   90.00
_cell.angle_gamma   90.00
#
_symmetry.space_group_name_H-M   'P 1'
#
loop_
_entity.id
_entity.type
_entity.pdbx_description
1 polymer ?
#
loop_
_entity_poly.entity_id
_entity_poly.type
_entity_poly.pdbx_seq_one_letter_code
_entity_poly.pdbx_strand_id
1 'polypeptide(L)'
;MPETNRIEYKRELNIDVDIEKEVIAFLNYHEGGVIYIGIDKTGNVVDVSDADGDALKIKDRIKNNISPSAMGLFDVVVEERKGKEIVKITVASGSEKPYFKKKYGMTD
;
A
#
# COMPACT_ATOMS: atom_id res chain seq x y z
N MET A 1 6.49 3.66 -16.13
CA MET A 1 7.66 2.96 -15.58
C MET A 1 7.27 1.54 -15.21
N PRO A 2 8.06 0.55 -15.56
CA PRO A 2 7.69 -0.82 -15.23
C PRO A 2 7.77 -1.08 -13.72
N GLU A 3 7.05 -2.09 -13.30
CA GLU A 3 7.08 -2.57 -11.93
C GLU A 3 8.47 -3.13 -11.60
N THR A 4 8.95 -2.84 -10.40
CA THR A 4 10.25 -3.31 -9.93
C THR A 4 10.08 -3.93 -8.55
N ASN A 5 11.18 -4.40 -7.95
CA ASN A 5 11.12 -4.94 -6.59
C ASN A 5 10.82 -3.86 -5.52
N ARG A 6 10.80 -2.57 -5.89
CA ARG A 6 10.47 -1.45 -5.01
C ARG A 6 9.18 -0.74 -5.42
N ILE A 7 8.58 -1.11 -6.53
CA ILE A 7 7.36 -0.50 -7.04
C ILE A 7 6.37 -1.61 -7.34
N GLU A 8 5.21 -1.52 -6.74
CA GLU A 8 4.14 -2.49 -6.94
C GLU A 8 2.93 -1.79 -7.54
N TYR A 9 2.37 -2.34 -8.62
CA TYR A 9 1.18 -1.81 -9.26
C TYR A 9 -0.02 -2.69 -8.93
N LYS A 10 -1.11 -2.06 -8.50
CA LYS A 10 -2.40 -2.71 -8.30
C LYS A 10 -3.43 -1.95 -9.10
N ARG A 11 -4.17 -2.66 -9.93
CA ARG A 11 -5.18 -2.02 -10.77
C ARG A 11 -6.29 -1.38 -9.96
N GLU A 12 -6.69 -2.03 -8.89
CA GLU A 12 -7.76 -1.53 -8.03
C GLU A 12 -7.60 -2.08 -6.62
N LEU A 13 -8.24 -1.42 -5.67
CA LEU A 13 -8.35 -1.93 -4.30
C LEU A 13 -9.67 -2.67 -4.19
N ASN A 14 -9.61 -3.97 -3.89
CA ASN A 14 -10.80 -4.77 -3.64
C ASN A 14 -10.51 -5.71 -2.48
N ILE A 15 -11.52 -6.50 -2.11
CA ILE A 15 -11.42 -7.37 -0.93
C ILE A 15 -10.31 -8.43 -1.08
N ASP A 16 -9.96 -8.78 -2.31
CA ASP A 16 -8.95 -9.81 -2.57
C ASP A 16 -7.53 -9.25 -2.60
N VAL A 17 -7.36 -7.93 -2.62
CA VAL A 17 -6.04 -7.30 -2.63
C VAL A 17 -5.50 -7.28 -1.21
N ASP A 18 -4.41 -8.00 -1.00
CA ASP A 18 -3.74 -8.04 0.30
C ASP A 18 -2.72 -6.89 0.39
N ILE A 19 -3.25 -5.70 0.66
CA ILE A 19 -2.40 -4.50 0.75
C ILE A 19 -1.44 -4.60 1.91
N GLU A 20 -1.84 -5.25 3.00
CA GLU A 20 -0.99 -5.44 4.17
C GLU A 20 0.26 -6.23 3.81
N LYS A 21 0.12 -7.27 2.99
CA LYS A 21 1.26 -8.08 2.57
C LYS A 21 2.29 -7.24 1.82
N GLU A 22 1.83 -6.38 0.91
CA GLU A 22 2.73 -5.54 0.13
C GLU A 22 3.41 -4.49 1.01
N VAL A 23 2.66 -3.86 1.91
CA VAL A 23 3.21 -2.87 2.83
C VAL A 23 4.24 -3.53 3.76
N ILE A 24 3.91 -4.70 4.30
CA ILE A 24 4.83 -5.44 5.18
C ILE A 24 6.13 -5.79 4.46
N ALA A 25 6.04 -6.22 3.21
CA ALA A 25 7.22 -6.52 2.42
C ALA A 25 8.14 -5.31 2.33
N PHE A 26 7.59 -4.12 2.08
CA PHE A 26 8.38 -2.90 2.00
C PHE A 26 8.90 -2.42 3.35
N LEU A 27 8.11 -2.58 4.42
CA LEU A 27 8.57 -2.26 5.78
C LEU A 27 9.79 -3.10 6.16
N ASN A 28 9.80 -4.36 5.73
CA ASN A 28 10.90 -5.28 6.02
C ASN A 28 12.06 -5.15 5.02
N TYR A 29 11.84 -4.46 3.90
CA TYR A 29 12.87 -4.28 2.88
C TYR A 29 13.77 -3.09 3.25
N HIS A 30 15.06 -3.21 3.03
CA HIS A 30 16.02 -2.19 3.48
C HIS A 30 15.84 -0.82 2.81
N GLU A 31 15.16 -0.76 1.66
CA GLU A 31 14.95 0.50 0.94
C GLU A 31 13.50 0.99 0.95
N GLY A 32 12.56 0.19 1.53
CA GLY A 32 11.15 0.52 1.44
C GLY A 32 10.62 0.37 0.02
N GLY A 33 9.53 1.07 -0.29
CA GLY A 33 8.96 0.99 -1.64
C GLY A 33 7.72 1.84 -1.83
N VAL A 34 7.11 1.71 -3.00
CA VAL A 34 5.93 2.47 -3.39
C VAL A 34 4.90 1.50 -3.99
N ILE A 35 3.64 1.69 -3.60
CA ILE A 35 2.51 0.93 -4.15
C ILE A 35 1.59 1.93 -4.83
N TYR A 36 1.18 1.63 -6.06
CA TYR A 36 0.21 2.45 -6.78
C TYR A 36 -1.08 1.67 -6.95
N ILE A 37 -2.19 2.26 -6.56
CA ILE A 37 -3.53 1.74 -6.84
C ILE A 37 -4.11 2.54 -8.00
N GLY A 38 -4.47 1.87 -9.07
CA GLY A 38 -4.96 2.53 -10.28
C GLY A 38 -3.98 2.49 -11.44
N ILE A 39 -2.94 1.66 -11.33
CA ILE A 39 -1.99 1.41 -12.42
C ILE A 39 -1.93 -0.09 -12.62
N ASP A 40 -2.08 -0.55 -13.85
CA ASP A 40 -2.02 -1.97 -14.14
C ASP A 40 -0.56 -2.45 -14.26
N LYS A 41 -0.39 -3.74 -14.43
CA LYS A 41 0.97 -4.34 -14.44
C LYS A 41 1.83 -3.89 -15.61
N THR A 42 1.22 -3.34 -16.65
CA THR A 42 1.96 -2.81 -17.80
C THR A 42 2.31 -1.33 -17.60
N GLY A 43 1.91 -0.72 -16.49
CA GLY A 43 2.19 0.68 -16.19
C GLY A 43 1.15 1.64 -16.72
N ASN A 44 0.03 1.14 -17.24
CA ASN A 44 -1.04 2.00 -17.75
C ASN A 44 -1.92 2.48 -16.60
N VAL A 45 -2.25 3.78 -16.62
CA VAL A 45 -3.12 4.38 -15.62
C VAL A 45 -4.56 3.97 -15.92
N VAL A 46 -5.24 3.43 -14.91
CA VAL A 46 -6.67 3.14 -14.96
C VAL A 46 -7.34 3.98 -13.87
N ASP A 47 -8.56 4.43 -14.15
CA ASP A 47 -9.25 5.31 -13.24
C ASP A 47 -9.68 4.57 -11.97
N VAL A 48 -9.46 5.19 -10.80
CA VAL A 48 -9.95 4.68 -9.52
C VAL A 48 -11.26 5.40 -9.22
N SER A 49 -12.34 4.63 -9.05
CA SER A 49 -13.68 5.21 -8.91
C SER A 49 -13.85 6.04 -7.64
N ASP A 50 -13.13 5.71 -6.57
CA ASP A 50 -13.23 6.42 -5.30
C ASP A 50 -11.85 6.47 -4.64
N ALA A 51 -10.97 7.29 -5.22
CA ALA A 51 -9.59 7.37 -4.75
C ALA A 51 -9.49 7.85 -3.29
N ASP A 52 -10.29 8.84 -2.91
CA ASP A 52 -10.27 9.35 -1.53
C ASP A 52 -10.75 8.28 -0.54
N GLY A 53 -11.82 7.55 -0.88
CA GLY A 53 -12.31 6.46 -0.05
C GLY A 53 -11.31 5.33 0.07
N ASP A 54 -10.67 4.98 -1.04
CA ASP A 54 -9.62 3.95 -1.03
C ASP A 54 -8.43 4.37 -0.18
N ALA A 55 -8.02 5.64 -0.27
CA ALA A 55 -6.92 6.15 0.54
C ALA A 55 -7.22 6.03 2.03
N LEU A 56 -8.45 6.36 2.44
CA LEU A 56 -8.87 6.22 3.85
C LEU A 56 -8.86 4.77 4.30
N LYS A 57 -9.37 3.86 3.47
CA LYS A 57 -9.38 2.43 3.80
C LYS A 57 -7.97 1.89 3.95
N ILE A 58 -7.07 2.31 3.08
CA ILE A 58 -5.68 1.87 3.12
C ILE A 58 -5.01 2.35 4.40
N LYS A 59 -5.19 3.62 4.76
CA LYS A 59 -4.64 4.18 6.01
C LYS A 59 -5.12 3.39 7.22
N ASP A 60 -6.42 3.10 7.28
CA ASP A 60 -6.99 2.33 8.39
C ASP A 60 -6.43 0.91 8.43
N ARG A 61 -6.31 0.26 7.29
CA ARG A 61 -5.78 -1.10 7.22
C ARG A 61 -4.33 -1.16 7.68
N ILE A 62 -3.50 -0.23 7.23
CA ILE A 62 -2.09 -0.20 7.63
C ILE A 62 -1.97 0.09 9.13
N LYS A 63 -2.74 1.04 9.61
CA LYS A 63 -2.71 1.43 11.03
C LYS A 63 -3.14 0.28 11.94
N ASN A 64 -4.18 -0.45 11.56
CA ASN A 64 -4.83 -1.41 12.44
C ASN A 64 -4.38 -2.86 12.25
N ASN A 65 -3.80 -3.19 11.09
CA ASN A 65 -3.57 -4.60 10.72
C ASN A 65 -2.11 -5.02 10.73
N ILE A 66 -1.18 -4.11 10.99
CA ILE A 66 0.26 -4.39 10.93
C ILE A 66 0.90 -4.15 12.30
N SER A 67 1.78 -5.04 12.70
CA SER A 67 2.53 -4.95 13.95
C SER A 67 4.01 -5.23 13.66
N PRO A 68 4.98 -4.56 14.29
CA PRO A 68 4.79 -3.38 15.13
C PRO A 68 4.13 -2.23 14.37
N SER A 69 3.78 -1.15 15.08
CA SER A 69 3.11 -0.02 14.46
C SER A 69 3.93 0.56 13.30
N ALA A 70 3.26 0.80 12.17
CA ALA A 70 3.89 1.44 11.00
C ALA A 70 3.69 2.95 10.99
N MET A 71 3.16 3.53 12.07
CA MET A 71 2.91 4.98 12.13
C MET A 71 4.19 5.76 11.90
N GLY A 72 4.10 6.75 11.00
CA GLY A 72 5.27 7.55 10.64
C GLY A 72 6.15 6.91 9.56
N LEU A 73 5.83 5.69 9.13
CA LEU A 73 6.63 4.97 8.14
C LEU A 73 5.92 4.84 6.80
N PHE A 74 4.73 5.36 6.67
CA PHE A 74 4.00 5.32 5.41
C PHE A 74 3.27 6.63 5.16
N ASP A 75 2.99 6.88 3.89
CA ASP A 75 2.19 8.01 3.46
C ASP A 75 1.25 7.54 2.35
N VAL A 76 0.01 8.02 2.38
CA VAL A 76 -1.01 7.65 1.39
C VAL A 76 -1.60 8.93 0.83
N VAL A 77 -1.46 9.14 -0.47
CA VAL A 77 -1.96 10.34 -1.12
C VAL A 77 -2.73 9.98 -2.38
N VAL A 78 -3.69 10.82 -2.73
CA VAL A 78 -4.37 10.75 -4.02
C VAL A 78 -3.58 11.62 -4.99
N GLU A 79 -3.29 11.07 -6.16
CA GLU A 79 -2.50 11.74 -7.17
C GLU A 79 -3.25 11.72 -8.48
N GLU A 80 -3.18 12.79 -9.26
CA GLU A 80 -3.78 12.81 -10.59
C GLU A 80 -2.71 12.54 -11.64
N ARG A 81 -3.01 11.61 -12.55
CA ARG A 81 -2.15 11.31 -13.69
C ARG A 81 -3.01 11.16 -14.93
N LYS A 82 -2.68 11.89 -15.99
CA LYS A 82 -3.39 11.81 -17.26
C LYS A 82 -4.90 12.02 -17.10
N GLY A 83 -5.28 12.92 -16.20
CA GLY A 83 -6.67 13.22 -15.93
C GLY A 83 -7.41 12.17 -15.11
N LYS A 84 -6.69 11.21 -14.54
CA LYS A 84 -7.28 10.13 -13.74
C LYS A 84 -6.69 10.15 -12.35
N GLU A 85 -7.51 9.80 -11.35
CA GLU A 85 -7.04 9.74 -9.97
C GLU A 85 -6.54 8.36 -9.62
N ILE A 86 -5.39 8.32 -8.96
CA ILE A 86 -4.80 7.09 -8.45
C ILE A 86 -4.40 7.31 -6.99
N VAL A 87 -4.12 6.22 -6.28
CA VAL A 87 -3.62 6.29 -4.90
C VAL A 87 -2.16 5.87 -4.89
N LYS A 88 -1.33 6.68 -4.25
CA LYS A 88 0.09 6.38 -4.09
C LYS A 88 0.38 6.13 -2.63
N ILE A 89 0.95 4.98 -2.33
CA ILE A 89 1.35 4.58 -0.98
C ILE A 89 2.87 4.51 -0.95
N THR A 90 3.49 5.37 -0.15
CA THR A 90 4.94 5.36 0.03
C THR A 90 5.25 4.71 1.36
N VAL A 91 6.14 3.72 1.38
CA VAL A 91 6.48 2.96 2.58
C VAL A 91 7.97 3.06 2.81
N ALA A 92 8.35 3.54 4.00
CA ALA A 92 9.75 3.59 4.41
C ALA A 92 10.17 2.22 4.99
N SER A 93 11.47 1.95 4.98
CA SER A 93 11.99 0.79 5.69
C SER A 93 11.75 0.96 7.17
N GLY A 94 11.22 -0.07 7.81
CA GLY A 94 10.91 -0.01 9.24
C GLY A 94 12.15 -0.23 10.10
N SER A 95 12.10 0.30 11.32
CA SER A 95 13.21 0.19 12.28
C SER A 95 13.03 -0.95 13.27
N GLU A 96 11.86 -1.56 13.33
CA GLU A 96 11.54 -2.60 14.31
C GLU A 96 11.23 -3.93 13.65
N LYS A 97 12.00 -4.28 12.63
CA LYS A 97 11.78 -5.52 11.89
C LYS A 97 11.90 -6.75 12.79
N PRO A 98 11.12 -7.81 12.52
CA PRO A 98 10.23 -7.96 11.38
C PRO A 98 8.84 -7.38 11.65
N TYR A 99 8.22 -6.81 10.61
CA TYR A 99 6.82 -6.42 10.64
C TYR A 99 5.98 -7.59 10.15
N PHE A 100 4.76 -7.69 10.65
CA PHE A 100 3.87 -8.81 10.31
C PHE A 100 2.43 -8.38 10.41
N LYS A 101 1.55 -9.17 9.81
CA LYS A 101 0.12 -8.91 9.82
C LYS A 101 -0.46 -9.40 11.14
N LYS A 102 -1.24 -8.56 11.81
CA LYS A 102 -1.94 -8.96 13.03
C LYS A 102 -2.98 -10.04 12.72
N LYS A 103 -3.18 -10.94 13.66
CA LYS A 103 -4.20 -11.97 13.56
C LYS A 103 -5.45 -11.50 14.29
N TYR A 104 -6.52 -11.36 13.55
CA TYR A 104 -7.80 -10.93 14.14
C TYR A 104 -8.65 -12.12 14.53
N GLY A 105 -9.43 -11.93 15.60
CA GLY A 105 -10.30 -12.96 16.07
C GLY A 105 -9.61 -14.16 16.66
N MET A 106 -8.32 -14.06 16.87
CA MET A 106 -7.51 -15.11 17.47
C MET A 106 -7.09 -14.73 18.87
N THR A 107 -7.15 -15.70 19.74
CA THR A 107 -6.58 -15.54 21.08
C THR A 107 -5.16 -16.06 21.02
N ASP A 108 -4.23 -15.18 21.15
CA ASP A 108 -2.82 -15.54 21.12
C ASP A 108 -2.29 -15.75 22.52
#